data_ad347e14c4bc969f506fa6963294e4f3
#
_entry.id   ad347e14c4bc969f506fa6963294e4f3
#
_cell.length_a   1.000
_cell.length_b   1.000
_cell.length_c   1.000
_cell.angle_alpha   90.00
_cell.angle_beta   90.00
_cell.angle_gamma   90.00
#
_symmetry.space_group_name_H-M   'P 1'
#
loop_
_entity.id
_entity.type
_entity.pdbx_description
1 polymer ?
#
loop_
_entity_poly.entity_id
_entity_poly.type
_entity_poly.pdbx_seq_one_letter_code
_entity_poly.pdbx_strand_id
1 'polypeptide(L)'
;MSDPMGLALAALRRGEAIGLPTETVYGLAADASRPEAVRRIFDIKGRPADHPLIVHVADARQLARWARDIPEAARVLAAAFWPGPLTLILRKQPDVPDEVTGGQPTVGLRCPAHPMALALLHEFDGGLAAPSANRFGHVSPTTAAHVREEFGDAVPVVLDGGECEVGIESTILDLSGDTPRILRPGRITREQIEALVGPVAEGGAADSPRA
;
A
#
# COMPACT_ATOMS: atom_id res chain seq x y z
N MET A 1 -14.80 -27.47 -0.52
CA MET A 1 -14.52 -26.20 0.20
C MET A 1 -13.91 -25.21 -0.76
N SER A 2 -14.46 -24.01 -0.85
CA SER A 2 -13.88 -22.97 -1.71
C SER A 2 -12.56 -22.49 -1.10
N ASP A 3 -11.50 -22.47 -1.91
CA ASP A 3 -10.20 -21.95 -1.52
C ASP A 3 -10.27 -20.42 -1.40
N PRO A 4 -10.09 -19.83 -0.18
CA PRO A 4 -10.16 -18.39 0.01
C PRO A 4 -9.16 -17.61 -0.86
N MET A 5 -7.95 -18.14 -1.03
CA MET A 5 -6.93 -17.52 -1.87
C MET A 5 -7.36 -17.51 -3.34
N GLY A 6 -7.91 -18.62 -3.84
CA GLY A 6 -8.44 -18.71 -5.20
C GLY A 6 -9.60 -17.76 -5.45
N LEU A 7 -10.49 -17.59 -4.49
CA LEU A 7 -11.59 -16.63 -4.56
C LEU A 7 -11.08 -15.18 -4.61
N ALA A 8 -10.07 -14.86 -3.81
CA ALA A 8 -9.47 -13.53 -3.79
C ALA A 8 -8.80 -13.21 -5.14
N LEU A 9 -8.00 -14.13 -5.67
CA LEU A 9 -7.36 -13.97 -6.97
C LEU A 9 -8.38 -13.80 -8.10
N ALA A 10 -9.44 -14.60 -8.10
CA ALA A 10 -10.51 -14.50 -9.09
C ALA A 10 -11.21 -13.14 -9.01
N ALA A 11 -11.51 -12.65 -7.81
CA ALA A 11 -12.11 -11.33 -7.62
C ALA A 11 -11.21 -10.21 -8.15
N LEU A 12 -9.91 -10.24 -7.81
CA LEU A 12 -8.93 -9.26 -8.29
C LEU A 12 -8.84 -9.26 -9.82
N ARG A 13 -8.84 -10.43 -10.44
CA ARG A 13 -8.77 -10.57 -11.90
C ARG A 13 -10.03 -10.08 -12.61
N ARG A 14 -11.17 -10.05 -11.92
CA ARG A 14 -12.40 -9.41 -12.40
C ARG A 14 -12.43 -7.90 -12.19
N GLY A 15 -11.42 -7.32 -11.57
CA GLY A 15 -11.37 -5.90 -11.25
C GLY A 15 -12.14 -5.52 -9.99
N GLU A 16 -12.42 -6.48 -9.12
CA GLU A 16 -13.10 -6.26 -7.85
C GLU A 16 -12.09 -5.97 -6.74
N ALA A 17 -12.58 -5.37 -5.65
CA ALA A 17 -11.78 -5.14 -4.43
C ALA A 17 -12.01 -6.25 -3.42
N ILE A 18 -10.98 -6.57 -2.65
CA ILE A 18 -11.00 -7.56 -1.58
C ILE A 18 -10.49 -6.98 -0.27
N GLY A 19 -10.83 -7.59 0.85
CA GLY A 19 -10.18 -7.32 2.14
C GLY A 19 -8.88 -8.12 2.23
N LEU A 20 -7.76 -7.44 2.51
CA LEU A 20 -6.42 -8.01 2.55
C LEU A 20 -5.80 -7.80 3.93
N PRO A 21 -5.43 -8.87 4.67
CA PRO A 21 -4.69 -8.72 5.92
C PRO A 21 -3.26 -8.29 5.65
N THR A 22 -2.76 -7.36 6.45
CA THR A 22 -1.33 -7.03 6.53
C THR A 22 -0.88 -7.07 7.99
N GLU A 23 0.41 -6.90 8.26
CA GLU A 23 0.89 -6.81 9.63
C GLU A 23 0.48 -5.50 10.33
N THR A 24 0.15 -4.47 9.54
CA THR A 24 -0.25 -3.16 10.07
C THR A 24 -1.76 -3.07 10.32
N VAL A 25 -2.54 -2.96 9.26
CA VAL A 25 -4.01 -2.91 9.26
C VAL A 25 -4.54 -3.68 8.06
N TYR A 26 -5.84 -4.01 8.06
CA TYR A 26 -6.47 -4.58 6.86
C TYR A 26 -6.55 -3.54 5.75
N GLY A 27 -6.23 -3.96 4.53
CA GLY A 27 -6.33 -3.14 3.33
C GLY A 27 -7.54 -3.49 2.48
N LEU A 28 -8.08 -2.51 1.78
CA LEU A 28 -9.04 -2.72 0.70
C LEU A 28 -8.26 -2.74 -0.61
N ALA A 29 -8.03 -3.93 -1.15
CA ALA A 29 -7.07 -4.16 -2.22
C ALA A 29 -7.74 -4.38 -3.57
N ALA A 30 -7.21 -3.77 -4.61
CA ALA A 30 -7.60 -3.98 -6.00
C ALA A 30 -6.38 -3.88 -6.93
N ASP A 31 -6.52 -4.37 -8.16
CA ASP A 31 -5.45 -4.33 -9.17
C ASP A 31 -5.06 -2.89 -9.49
N ALA A 32 -3.85 -2.51 -9.09
CA ALA A 32 -3.34 -1.15 -9.28
C ALA A 32 -3.06 -0.79 -10.74
N SER A 33 -2.98 -1.76 -11.64
CA SER A 33 -2.78 -1.53 -13.08
C SER A 33 -4.09 -1.25 -13.82
N ARG A 34 -5.24 -1.40 -13.16
CA ARG A 34 -6.57 -1.24 -13.75
C ARG A 34 -7.28 -0.02 -13.18
N PRO A 35 -7.39 1.09 -13.94
CA PRO A 35 -8.04 2.31 -13.46
C PRO A 35 -9.45 2.10 -12.92
N GLU A 36 -10.25 1.25 -13.55
CA GLU A 36 -11.62 0.94 -13.13
C GLU A 36 -11.67 0.21 -11.78
N ALA A 37 -10.69 -0.66 -11.50
CA ALA A 37 -10.59 -1.34 -10.22
C ALA A 37 -10.18 -0.38 -9.10
N VAL A 38 -9.26 0.54 -9.39
CA VAL A 38 -8.83 1.58 -8.46
C VAL A 38 -9.97 2.54 -8.14
N ARG A 39 -10.72 3.00 -9.14
CA ARG A 39 -11.91 3.85 -8.93
C ARG A 39 -12.92 3.18 -8.01
N ARG A 40 -13.11 1.87 -8.13
CA ARG A 40 -14.00 1.10 -7.26
C ARG A 40 -13.62 1.21 -5.77
N ILE A 41 -12.32 1.24 -5.47
CA ILE A 41 -11.85 1.48 -4.09
C ILE A 41 -12.38 2.82 -3.54
N PHE A 42 -12.25 3.89 -4.32
CA PHE A 42 -12.71 5.21 -3.90
C PHE A 42 -14.23 5.25 -3.69
N ASP A 43 -14.98 4.61 -4.58
CA ASP A 43 -16.45 4.54 -4.48
C ASP A 43 -16.88 3.78 -3.21
N ILE A 44 -16.27 2.63 -2.94
CA ILE A 44 -16.58 1.81 -1.75
C ILE A 44 -16.25 2.56 -0.46
N LYS A 45 -15.12 3.26 -0.41
CA LYS A 45 -14.67 3.99 0.79
C LYS A 45 -15.36 5.35 0.97
N GLY A 46 -15.91 5.93 -0.07
CA GLY A 46 -16.30 7.35 -0.07
C GLY A 46 -15.09 8.28 0.05
N ARG A 47 -13.91 7.84 -0.43
CA ARG A 47 -12.65 8.57 -0.35
C ARG A 47 -12.52 9.55 -1.52
N PRO A 48 -12.00 10.77 -1.29
CA PRO A 48 -11.71 11.69 -2.39
C PRO A 48 -10.71 11.10 -3.39
N ALA A 49 -11.02 11.21 -4.69
CA ALA A 49 -10.23 10.57 -5.75
C ALA A 49 -8.85 11.19 -5.97
N ASP A 50 -8.59 12.36 -5.42
CA ASP A 50 -7.27 13.02 -5.46
C ASP A 50 -6.32 12.58 -4.35
N HIS A 51 -6.76 11.67 -3.46
CA HIS A 51 -5.91 11.08 -2.44
C HIS A 51 -5.16 9.88 -3.01
N PRO A 52 -3.81 9.84 -2.93
CA PRO A 52 -3.04 8.73 -3.46
C PRO A 52 -3.23 7.45 -2.66
N LEU A 53 -3.02 6.31 -3.34
CA LEU A 53 -3.08 4.99 -2.74
C LEU A 53 -1.69 4.35 -2.78
N ILE A 54 -1.37 3.56 -1.76
CA ILE A 54 -0.11 2.82 -1.68
C ILE A 54 -0.26 1.52 -2.48
N VAL A 55 0.68 1.28 -3.40
CA VAL A 55 0.76 0.03 -4.17
C VAL A 55 1.58 -0.98 -3.37
N HIS A 56 0.98 -2.13 -3.12
CA HIS A 56 1.61 -3.26 -2.43
C HIS A 56 2.20 -4.22 -3.46
N VAL A 57 3.45 -4.61 -3.24
CA VAL A 57 4.23 -5.47 -4.13
C VAL A 57 4.80 -6.67 -3.38
N ALA A 58 5.11 -7.75 -4.12
CA ALA A 58 5.61 -8.99 -3.54
C ALA A 58 7.06 -8.89 -3.04
N ASP A 59 7.88 -8.09 -3.70
CA ASP A 59 9.29 -7.88 -3.32
C ASP A 59 9.89 -6.65 -4.02
N ALA A 60 11.15 -6.36 -3.67
CA ALA A 60 11.86 -5.19 -4.19
C ALA A 60 12.18 -5.25 -5.71
N ARG A 61 12.12 -6.44 -6.33
CA ARG A 61 12.33 -6.56 -7.77
C ARG A 61 11.25 -5.86 -8.58
N GLN A 62 10.08 -5.63 -7.97
CA GLN A 62 8.97 -4.93 -8.63
C GLN A 62 9.09 -3.41 -8.56
N LEU A 63 10.07 -2.85 -7.86
CA LEU A 63 10.27 -1.39 -7.78
C LEU A 63 10.32 -0.75 -9.16
N ALA A 64 11.11 -1.31 -10.08
CA ALA A 64 11.31 -0.74 -11.41
C ALA A 64 10.07 -0.80 -12.31
N ARG A 65 9.09 -1.66 -11.99
CA ARG A 65 7.82 -1.71 -12.71
C ARG A 65 6.95 -0.48 -12.43
N TRP A 66 7.03 0.04 -11.20
CA TRP A 66 6.16 1.11 -10.72
C TRP A 66 6.87 2.46 -10.65
N ALA A 67 8.19 2.45 -10.44
CA ALA A 67 8.99 3.63 -10.21
C ALA A 67 10.14 3.76 -11.21
N ARG A 68 10.56 5.00 -11.42
CA ARG A 68 11.73 5.36 -12.21
C ARG A 68 12.69 6.22 -11.39
N ASP A 69 13.91 6.40 -11.88
CA ASP A 69 14.93 7.19 -11.18
C ASP A 69 15.09 6.75 -9.72
N ILE A 70 15.15 5.44 -9.50
CA ILE A 70 15.16 4.84 -8.18
C ILE A 70 16.49 5.11 -7.49
N PRO A 71 16.53 5.91 -6.39
CA PRO A 71 17.77 6.20 -5.70
C PRO A 71 18.29 4.95 -4.96
N GLU A 72 19.59 4.89 -4.73
CA GLU A 72 20.21 3.79 -3.99
C GLU A 72 19.62 3.66 -2.58
N ALA A 73 19.26 4.76 -1.93
CA ALA A 73 18.57 4.76 -0.64
C ALA A 73 17.32 3.89 -0.64
N ALA A 74 16.52 3.91 -1.71
CA ALA A 74 15.33 3.07 -1.83
C ALA A 74 15.67 1.59 -1.81
N ARG A 75 16.72 1.18 -2.51
CA ARG A 75 17.17 -0.22 -2.56
C ARG A 75 17.73 -0.68 -1.22
N VAL A 76 18.50 0.16 -0.55
CA VAL A 76 19.05 -0.11 0.78
C VAL A 76 17.93 -0.29 1.80
N LEU A 77 16.95 0.60 1.81
CA LEU A 77 15.83 0.56 2.76
C LEU A 77 14.88 -0.61 2.48
N ALA A 78 14.60 -0.91 1.22
CA ALA A 78 13.82 -2.08 0.85
C ALA A 78 14.51 -3.39 1.28
N ALA A 79 15.82 -3.50 1.09
CA ALA A 79 16.58 -4.66 1.54
C ALA A 79 16.55 -4.84 3.06
N ALA A 80 16.53 -3.73 3.83
CA ALA A 80 16.53 -3.77 5.29
C ALA A 80 15.15 -4.00 5.89
N PHE A 81 14.09 -3.41 5.31
CA PHE A 81 12.76 -3.33 5.95
C PHE A 81 11.62 -4.00 5.19
N TRP A 82 11.86 -4.50 3.99
CA TRP A 82 10.87 -5.26 3.24
C TRP A 82 11.16 -6.77 3.30
N PRO A 83 10.13 -7.58 3.55
CA PRO A 83 8.74 -7.22 3.87
C PRO A 83 8.63 -6.52 5.21
N GLY A 84 7.78 -5.50 5.28
CA GLY A 84 7.60 -4.74 6.52
C GLY A 84 6.85 -3.41 6.35
N PRO A 85 6.68 -2.67 7.46
CA PRO A 85 5.80 -1.51 7.53
C PRO A 85 6.50 -0.20 7.09
N LEU A 86 7.18 -0.24 5.94
CA LEU A 86 7.80 0.94 5.33
C LEU A 86 7.25 1.16 3.92
N THR A 87 6.68 2.33 3.70
CA THR A 87 6.24 2.79 2.39
C THR A 87 7.25 3.78 1.84
N LEU A 88 7.70 3.55 0.61
CA LEU A 88 8.62 4.42 -0.11
C LEU A 88 7.86 5.17 -1.20
N ILE A 89 7.94 6.51 -1.19
CA ILE A 89 7.41 7.33 -2.27
C ILE A 89 8.53 7.62 -3.25
N LEU A 90 8.30 7.25 -4.51
CA LEU A 90 9.26 7.36 -5.59
C LEU A 90 8.61 8.01 -6.81
N ARG A 91 9.38 8.46 -7.78
CA ARG A 91 8.87 8.95 -9.06
C ARG A 91 8.21 7.80 -9.81
N LYS A 92 6.98 8.00 -10.25
CA LYS A 92 6.22 6.93 -10.93
C LYS A 92 6.68 6.70 -12.36
N GLN A 93 6.52 5.47 -12.86
CA GLN A 93 6.56 5.18 -14.28
C GLN A 93 5.37 5.86 -14.99
N PRO A 94 5.53 6.27 -16.26
CA PRO A 94 4.46 6.98 -16.98
C PRO A 94 3.16 6.19 -17.15
N ASP A 95 3.22 4.87 -17.16
CA ASP A 95 2.07 3.98 -17.34
C ASP A 95 1.31 3.67 -16.05
N VAL A 96 1.78 4.15 -14.89
CA VAL A 96 1.04 4.01 -13.65
C VAL A 96 -0.21 4.89 -13.69
N PRO A 97 -1.42 4.32 -13.47
CA PRO A 97 -2.66 5.10 -13.57
C PRO A 97 -2.70 6.28 -12.61
N ASP A 98 -3.16 7.43 -13.09
CA ASP A 98 -3.34 8.63 -12.25
C ASP A 98 -4.33 8.41 -11.10
N GLU A 99 -5.28 7.49 -11.26
CA GLU A 99 -6.22 7.08 -10.21
C GLU A 99 -5.49 6.55 -8.98
N VAL A 100 -4.35 5.85 -9.15
CA VAL A 100 -3.53 5.34 -8.04
C VAL A 100 -2.82 6.48 -7.32
N THR A 101 -2.32 7.45 -8.06
CA THR A 101 -1.43 8.49 -7.53
C THR A 101 -2.12 9.80 -7.17
N GLY A 102 -3.44 9.87 -7.37
CA GLY A 102 -4.18 11.12 -7.19
C GLY A 102 -3.72 12.23 -8.15
N GLY A 103 -3.20 11.86 -9.32
CA GLY A 103 -2.65 12.77 -10.31
C GLY A 103 -1.24 13.27 -10.02
N GLN A 104 -0.59 12.78 -8.96
CA GLN A 104 0.78 13.17 -8.60
C GLN A 104 1.83 12.45 -9.46
N PRO A 105 3.04 13.04 -9.62
CA PRO A 105 4.14 12.40 -10.37
C PRO A 105 4.87 11.31 -9.58
N THR A 106 4.36 10.95 -8.41
CA THR A 106 4.95 10.00 -7.48
C THR A 106 4.01 8.83 -7.19
N VAL A 107 4.57 7.70 -6.76
CA VAL A 107 3.85 6.50 -6.33
C VAL A 107 4.42 6.01 -5.01
N GLY A 108 3.55 5.63 -4.09
CA GLY A 108 3.92 4.97 -2.84
C GLY A 108 3.95 3.46 -3.03
N LEU A 109 5.04 2.82 -2.61
CA LEU A 109 5.27 1.38 -2.74
C LEU A 109 5.60 0.76 -1.39
N ARG A 110 5.05 -0.42 -1.14
CA ARG A 110 5.30 -1.19 0.07
C ARG A 110 5.26 -2.69 -0.21
N CYS A 111 6.12 -3.45 0.48
CA CYS A 111 6.02 -4.91 0.55
C CYS A 111 5.56 -5.31 1.95
N PRO A 112 4.31 -5.76 2.13
CA PRO A 112 3.77 -6.10 3.45
C PRO A 112 4.39 -7.38 3.98
N ALA A 113 4.45 -7.52 5.32
CA ALA A 113 5.09 -8.67 5.96
C ALA A 113 4.14 -9.83 6.29
N HIS A 114 2.83 -9.66 6.08
CA HIS A 114 1.87 -10.72 6.39
C HIS A 114 2.00 -11.89 5.40
N PRO A 115 2.13 -13.15 5.88
CA PRO A 115 2.34 -14.30 5.00
C PRO A 115 1.25 -14.48 3.95
N MET A 116 -0.01 -14.26 4.32
CA MET A 116 -1.14 -14.39 3.40
C MET A 116 -1.12 -13.30 2.31
N ALA A 117 -0.77 -12.07 2.66
CA ALA A 117 -0.62 -10.99 1.71
C ALA A 117 0.52 -11.25 0.73
N LEU A 118 1.67 -11.74 1.23
CA LEU A 118 2.81 -12.09 0.39
C LEU A 118 2.49 -13.23 -0.58
N ALA A 119 1.81 -14.28 -0.11
CA ALA A 119 1.39 -15.39 -0.97
C ALA A 119 0.45 -14.91 -2.08
N LEU A 120 -0.52 -14.06 -1.75
CA LEU A 120 -1.45 -13.48 -2.73
C LEU A 120 -0.70 -12.62 -3.76
N LEU A 121 0.20 -11.76 -3.31
CA LEU A 121 0.97 -10.87 -4.20
C LEU A 121 1.88 -11.66 -5.14
N HIS A 122 2.51 -12.73 -4.66
CA HIS A 122 3.34 -13.59 -5.51
C HIS A 122 2.51 -14.29 -6.58
N GLU A 123 1.34 -14.82 -6.22
CA GLU A 123 0.46 -15.49 -7.19
C GLU A 123 -0.20 -14.51 -8.17
N PHE A 124 -0.59 -13.34 -7.68
CA PHE A 124 -1.18 -12.30 -8.51
C PHE A 124 -0.17 -11.75 -9.53
N ASP A 125 1.11 -11.74 -9.16
CA ASP A 125 2.24 -11.25 -9.98
C ASP A 125 2.02 -9.83 -10.51
N GLY A 126 1.60 -8.95 -9.62
CA GLY A 126 1.34 -7.55 -9.93
C GLY A 126 1.25 -6.71 -8.67
N GLY A 127 0.96 -5.43 -8.81
CA GLY A 127 0.75 -4.52 -7.69
C GLY A 127 -0.72 -4.40 -7.32
N LEU A 128 -0.99 -4.30 -6.01
CA LEU A 128 -2.32 -4.05 -5.48
C LEU A 128 -2.37 -2.68 -4.81
N ALA A 129 -3.26 -1.81 -5.25
CA ALA A 129 -3.58 -0.60 -4.51
C ALA A 129 -4.40 -1.02 -3.28
N ALA A 130 -3.94 -0.68 -2.10
CA ALA A 130 -4.57 -1.14 -0.86
C ALA A 130 -4.51 -0.08 0.24
N PRO A 131 -5.41 0.90 0.24
CA PRO A 131 -5.62 1.76 1.40
C PRO A 131 -6.24 0.95 2.54
N SER A 132 -6.29 1.52 3.76
CA SER A 132 -6.95 0.87 4.88
C SER A 132 -8.42 0.53 4.55
N ALA A 133 -8.89 -0.64 5.03
CA ALA A 133 -10.20 -1.18 4.67
C ALA A 133 -11.33 -0.63 5.55
N ASN A 134 -11.42 0.69 5.67
CA ASN A 134 -12.46 1.43 6.38
C ASN A 134 -13.09 2.48 5.46
N ARG A 135 -14.31 2.90 5.77
CA ARG A 135 -14.88 4.08 5.14
C ARG A 135 -14.04 5.31 5.48
N PHE A 136 -13.96 6.24 4.57
CA PHE A 136 -13.15 7.45 4.74
C PHE A 136 -13.50 8.17 6.05
N GLY A 137 -12.46 8.46 6.85
CA GLY A 137 -12.62 9.11 8.14
C GLY A 137 -12.90 8.17 9.33
N HIS A 138 -13.16 6.89 9.08
CA HIS A 138 -13.32 5.89 10.14
C HIS A 138 -11.99 5.29 10.58
N VAL A 139 -11.99 4.57 11.70
CA VAL A 139 -10.79 3.91 12.24
C VAL A 139 -10.37 2.76 11.33
N SER A 140 -9.06 2.63 11.12
CA SER A 140 -8.49 1.53 10.33
C SER A 140 -8.74 0.18 10.99
N PRO A 141 -9.23 -0.84 10.24
CA PRO A 141 -9.59 -2.12 10.81
C PRO A 141 -8.38 -3.01 11.05
N THR A 142 -8.40 -3.76 12.14
CA THR A 142 -7.36 -4.71 12.53
C THR A 142 -7.82 -6.18 12.47
N THR A 143 -9.09 -6.42 12.14
CA THR A 143 -9.65 -7.77 12.01
C THR A 143 -10.51 -7.89 10.75
N ALA A 144 -10.66 -9.12 10.24
CA ALA A 144 -11.57 -9.39 9.12
C ALA A 144 -13.03 -9.08 9.48
N ALA A 145 -13.43 -9.33 10.72
CA ALA A 145 -14.79 -9.02 11.20
C ALA A 145 -15.10 -7.53 11.07
N HIS A 146 -14.16 -6.66 11.44
CA HIS A 146 -14.33 -5.21 11.30
C HIS A 146 -14.48 -4.78 9.83
N VAL A 147 -13.74 -5.40 8.91
CA VAL A 147 -13.88 -5.14 7.48
C VAL A 147 -15.28 -5.52 6.99
N ARG A 148 -15.79 -6.68 7.40
CA ARG A 148 -17.12 -7.15 7.03
C ARG A 148 -18.23 -6.26 7.60
N GLU A 149 -18.08 -5.79 8.84
CA GLU A 149 -19.00 -4.83 9.45
C GLU A 149 -19.04 -3.51 8.67
N GLU A 150 -17.87 -3.04 8.25
CA GLU A 150 -17.74 -1.76 7.57
C GLU A 150 -18.35 -1.77 6.17
N PHE A 151 -18.18 -2.85 5.40
CA PHE A 151 -18.50 -2.87 3.97
C PHE A 151 -19.59 -3.89 3.58
N GLY A 152 -19.83 -4.91 4.38
CA GLY A 152 -20.83 -5.93 4.05
C GLY A 152 -20.65 -6.50 2.64
N ASP A 153 -21.72 -6.53 1.88
CA ASP A 153 -21.75 -7.11 0.53
C ASP A 153 -20.99 -6.32 -0.53
N ALA A 154 -20.58 -5.09 -0.22
CA ALA A 154 -19.74 -4.30 -1.12
C ALA A 154 -18.33 -4.91 -1.29
N VAL A 155 -17.86 -5.69 -0.31
CA VAL A 155 -16.59 -6.41 -0.32
C VAL A 155 -16.84 -7.86 0.08
N PRO A 156 -17.34 -8.70 -0.84
CA PRO A 156 -17.76 -10.07 -0.50
C PRO A 156 -16.60 -11.00 -0.15
N VAL A 157 -15.39 -10.71 -0.65
CA VAL A 157 -14.21 -11.53 -0.37
C VAL A 157 -13.31 -10.78 0.61
N VAL A 158 -13.20 -11.29 1.82
CA VAL A 158 -12.29 -10.80 2.85
C VAL A 158 -11.42 -11.96 3.30
N LEU A 159 -10.11 -11.87 3.05
CA LEU A 159 -9.17 -12.86 3.56
C LEU A 159 -9.01 -12.67 5.06
N ASP A 160 -9.18 -13.72 5.83
CA ASP A 160 -9.02 -13.69 7.29
C ASP A 160 -7.64 -14.20 7.66
N GLY A 161 -6.75 -13.25 8.00
CA GLY A 161 -5.39 -13.53 8.45
C GLY A 161 -5.19 -13.34 9.95
N GLY A 162 -6.28 -13.23 10.70
CA GLY A 162 -6.24 -12.93 12.14
C GLY A 162 -6.12 -11.44 12.43
N GLU A 163 -5.91 -11.10 13.68
CA GLU A 163 -5.72 -9.72 14.13
C GLU A 163 -4.34 -9.21 13.72
N CYS A 164 -4.28 -7.94 13.29
CA CYS A 164 -3.01 -7.31 12.90
C CYS A 164 -2.08 -7.14 14.09
N GLU A 165 -0.81 -7.55 13.93
CA GLU A 165 0.19 -7.51 15.01
C GLU A 165 0.58 -6.08 15.42
N VAL A 166 0.67 -5.16 14.44
CA VAL A 166 1.15 -3.80 14.66
C VAL A 166 0.03 -2.83 15.03
N GLY A 167 -1.09 -2.89 14.33
CA GLY A 167 -2.28 -2.07 14.58
C GLY A 167 -2.14 -0.59 14.22
N ILE A 168 -1.00 -0.18 13.67
CA ILE A 168 -0.75 1.17 13.16
C ILE A 168 -0.27 1.12 11.73
N GLU A 169 -0.54 2.17 10.96
CA GLU A 169 -0.17 2.24 9.55
C GLU A 169 1.35 2.35 9.34
N SER A 170 1.80 2.07 8.11
CA SER A 170 3.22 2.09 7.75
C SER A 170 3.85 3.48 7.87
N THR A 171 5.15 3.52 8.18
CA THR A 171 5.96 4.73 8.00
C THR A 171 6.01 5.08 6.52
N ILE A 172 5.78 6.36 6.17
CA ILE A 172 5.90 6.83 4.79
C ILE A 172 7.13 7.72 4.66
N LEU A 173 8.05 7.31 3.79
CA LEU A 173 9.27 8.03 3.49
C LEU A 173 9.27 8.49 2.02
N ASP A 174 9.37 9.78 1.79
CA ASP A 174 9.50 10.37 0.47
C ASP A 174 10.97 10.38 0.03
N LEU A 175 11.24 9.67 -1.06
CA LEU A 175 12.55 9.62 -1.71
C LEU A 175 12.50 10.19 -3.14
N SER A 176 11.44 10.90 -3.49
CA SER A 176 11.26 11.46 -4.84
C SER A 176 12.02 12.76 -5.06
N GLY A 177 12.41 13.46 -4.00
CA GLY A 177 13.20 14.69 -4.02
C GLY A 177 14.66 14.46 -3.66
N ASP A 178 15.39 15.55 -3.46
CA ASP A 178 16.83 15.52 -3.15
C ASP A 178 17.10 15.11 -1.69
N THR A 179 16.16 15.38 -0.78
CA THR A 179 16.30 15.07 0.64
C THR A 179 15.25 14.06 1.05
N PRO A 180 15.65 12.91 1.64
CA PRO A 180 14.69 11.96 2.23
C PRO A 180 13.85 12.63 3.32
N ARG A 181 12.53 12.35 3.34
CA ARG A 181 11.59 13.04 4.23
C ARG A 181 10.50 12.10 4.71
N ILE A 182 10.31 12.03 6.04
CA ILE A 182 9.20 11.27 6.63
C ILE A 182 7.93 12.10 6.53
N LEU A 183 6.94 11.60 5.78
CA LEU A 183 5.62 12.22 5.63
C LEU A 183 4.61 11.69 6.66
N ARG A 184 4.78 10.45 7.11
CA ARG A 184 3.95 9.84 8.14
C ARG A 184 4.83 8.97 9.03
N PRO A 185 4.88 9.22 10.36
CA PRO A 185 5.59 8.35 11.29
C PRO A 185 4.84 7.01 11.44
N GLY A 186 5.58 5.95 11.73
CA GLY A 186 5.06 4.61 11.97
C GLY A 186 6.06 3.78 12.76
N ARG A 187 5.95 2.45 12.68
CA ARG A 187 6.81 1.55 13.45
C ARG A 187 8.30 1.64 13.06
N ILE A 188 8.60 1.87 11.79
CA ILE A 188 9.98 2.11 11.37
C ILE A 188 10.33 3.55 11.75
N THR A 189 11.32 3.70 12.63
CA THR A 189 11.67 5.00 13.20
C THR A 189 12.63 5.78 12.32
N ARG A 190 12.67 7.10 12.52
CA ARG A 190 13.64 7.98 11.88
C ARG A 190 15.07 7.51 12.14
N GLU A 191 15.40 7.13 13.37
CA GLU A 191 16.72 6.66 13.76
C GLU A 191 17.13 5.39 12.98
N GLN A 192 16.20 4.45 12.80
CA GLN A 192 16.46 3.25 12.02
C GLN A 192 16.75 3.57 10.56
N ILE A 193 16.03 4.52 9.98
CA ILE A 193 16.22 4.97 8.59
C ILE A 193 17.55 5.72 8.46
N GLU A 194 17.80 6.68 9.35
CA GLU A 194 19.03 7.48 9.34
C GLU A 194 20.31 6.66 9.52
N ALA A 195 20.24 5.55 10.28
CA ALA A 195 21.34 4.63 10.42
C ALA A 195 21.82 4.01 9.09
N LEU A 196 20.94 3.95 8.11
CA LEU A 196 21.22 3.33 6.80
C LEU A 196 21.49 4.34 5.69
N VAL A 197 20.78 5.47 5.67
CA VAL A 197 20.80 6.41 4.55
C VAL A 197 21.22 7.84 4.91
N GLY A 198 21.53 8.10 6.19
CA GLY A 198 21.90 9.42 6.64
C GLY A 198 20.69 10.31 6.98
N PRO A 199 20.91 11.62 7.14
CA PRO A 199 19.90 12.54 7.67
C PRO A 199 18.59 12.53 6.89
N VAL A 200 17.47 12.53 7.62
CA VAL A 200 16.11 12.51 7.09
C VAL A 200 15.33 13.68 7.68
N ALA A 201 14.66 14.45 6.82
CA ALA A 201 13.77 15.52 7.24
C ALA A 201 12.40 14.97 7.68
N GLU A 202 11.65 15.75 8.43
CA GLU A 202 10.28 15.41 8.85
C GLU A 202 9.28 16.45 8.36
N GLY A 203 8.04 15.99 8.15
CA GLY A 203 6.94 16.82 7.70
C GLY A 203 7.01 17.16 6.21
N GLY A 204 5.91 17.66 5.66
CA GLY A 204 5.84 18.03 4.26
C GLY A 204 6.50 19.39 3.98
N ALA A 205 7.32 19.46 2.94
CA ALA A 205 7.66 20.73 2.29
C ALA A 205 6.48 21.16 1.40
N ALA A 206 6.48 22.41 0.93
CA ALA A 206 5.38 22.95 0.11
C ALA A 206 5.11 22.13 -1.17
N ASP A 207 6.12 21.47 -1.69
CA ASP A 207 6.09 20.64 -2.90
C ASP A 207 6.15 19.12 -2.63
N SER A 208 6.04 18.71 -1.36
CA SER A 208 6.05 17.28 -0.99
C SER A 208 4.79 16.57 -1.51
N PRO A 209 4.93 15.27 -1.91
CA PRO A 209 3.78 14.46 -2.25
C PRO A 209 2.81 14.36 -1.07
N ARG A 210 1.53 14.18 -1.39
CA ARG A 210 0.54 13.81 -0.37
C ARG A 210 0.76 12.35 0.03
N ALA A 211 0.51 12.05 1.29
CA ALA A 211 0.60 10.70 1.86
C ALA A 211 -0.78 10.06 1.97
#